data_bfba8c6618253c1a0f0f87299bc81f13
#
_entry.id   bfba8c6618253c1a0f0f87299bc81f13
#
_cell.length_a   1.000
_cell.length_b   1.000
_cell.length_c   1.000
_cell.angle_alpha   90.00
_cell.angle_beta   90.00
_cell.angle_gamma   90.00
#
_symmetry.space_group_name_H-M   'P 1'
#
loop_
_entity.id
_entity.type
_entity.pdbx_description
1 polymer ?
#
loop_
_entity_poly.entity_id
_entity_poly.type
_entity_poly.pdbx_seq_one_letter_code
_entity_poly.pdbx_strand_id
1 'polypeptide(L)'
;MVKDKKFYKTILRLSLPAAFQSAVNLLVVMADNVMVTRTGENALSAVAQSNAITTFVTAGLTGLATGAIVLISQYWGKRDEKRIRTVCAVSVGACLLFALLAIALVQLFPRTLLGLVINGGETAVIDLAMQYLPIVCLSYLPLALTSALVGILKGVEVVRVTLYTTVLSLFANIGLNYVLIFGHLGLPALGVKGAAIATVIARLLEAALVWLYFFRVQRALPITPRYLLKSESWAWQDYARFGLPVGLTDAQWALVNLLKAVILGQMGKTMIDATSVTDMMMNLGTMFTFALAGGACVVVGKAVGEKDYKRVREYAGTIQVMFLGIGAVMCTLVFFLRRPFASLYHLNEDTFALATKMIAICSFTLLGTTYHASCFVGINRGAGDSRFVMLVDMICGWLVVLPLSALAAFVFHWPLAAIYFCTRIDQCFKWIIAFFRLRGNKWIKNVTRSDQAAS
;
A
#
# COMPACT_ATOMS: atom_id res chain seq x y z
N MET A 1 -10.91 -26.64 8.95
CA MET A 1 -11.42 -25.56 8.06
C MET A 1 -12.78 -25.11 8.56
N VAL A 2 -13.01 -23.80 8.55
CA VAL A 2 -14.29 -23.19 8.95
C VAL A 2 -15.39 -23.63 7.99
N LYS A 3 -16.49 -24.18 8.52
CA LYS A 3 -17.65 -24.59 7.72
C LYS A 3 -18.68 -23.48 7.51
N ASP A 4 -18.55 -22.36 8.26
CA ASP A 4 -19.49 -21.24 8.20
C ASP A 4 -19.30 -20.41 6.90
N LYS A 5 -20.31 -20.45 6.04
CA LYS A 5 -20.34 -19.65 4.79
C LYS A 5 -20.25 -18.14 5.04
N LYS A 6 -20.67 -17.65 6.23
CA LYS A 6 -20.58 -16.23 6.58
C LYS A 6 -19.13 -15.75 6.64
N PHE A 7 -18.20 -16.58 7.10
CA PHE A 7 -16.78 -16.27 7.15
C PHE A 7 -16.24 -15.91 5.76
N TYR A 8 -16.42 -16.78 4.78
CA TYR A 8 -15.97 -16.58 3.41
C TYR A 8 -16.65 -15.38 2.74
N LYS A 9 -17.97 -15.26 2.95
CA LYS A 9 -18.75 -14.12 2.41
C LYS A 9 -18.26 -12.80 2.99
N THR A 10 -17.89 -12.75 4.27
CA THR A 10 -17.40 -11.52 4.92
C THR A 10 -16.02 -11.15 4.37
N ILE A 11 -15.08 -12.10 4.27
CA ILE A 11 -13.76 -11.84 3.68
C ILE A 11 -13.91 -11.32 2.26
N LEU A 12 -14.68 -11.98 1.40
CA LEU A 12 -14.90 -11.54 0.01
C LEU A 12 -15.57 -10.18 -0.07
N ARG A 13 -16.58 -9.92 0.78
CA ARG A 13 -17.25 -8.62 0.84
C ARG A 13 -16.31 -7.48 1.21
N LEU A 14 -15.32 -7.74 2.08
CA LEU A 14 -14.33 -6.76 2.51
C LEU A 14 -13.22 -6.58 1.46
N SER A 15 -12.82 -7.67 0.81
CA SER A 15 -11.65 -7.71 -0.05
C SER A 15 -11.94 -7.30 -1.49
N LEU A 16 -13.09 -7.71 -2.05
CA LEU A 16 -13.40 -7.46 -3.44
C LEU A 16 -13.43 -5.95 -3.79
N PRO A 17 -14.11 -5.09 -3.02
CA PRO A 17 -14.06 -3.65 -3.26
C PRO A 17 -12.65 -3.06 -3.12
N ALA A 18 -11.83 -3.59 -2.18
CA ALA A 18 -10.46 -3.14 -2.00
C ALA A 18 -9.55 -3.55 -3.18
N ALA A 19 -9.75 -4.75 -3.74
CA ALA A 19 -9.03 -5.20 -4.93
C ALA A 19 -9.40 -4.35 -6.16
N PHE A 20 -10.68 -4.09 -6.38
CA PHE A 20 -11.13 -3.20 -7.46
C PHE A 20 -10.61 -1.77 -7.26
N GLN A 21 -10.58 -1.26 -6.03
CA GLN A 21 -9.97 0.04 -5.73
C GLN A 21 -8.49 0.08 -6.13
N SER A 22 -7.73 -0.98 -5.84
CA SER A 22 -6.32 -1.07 -6.24
C SER A 22 -6.15 -1.08 -7.77
N ALA A 23 -7.03 -1.79 -8.49
CA ALA A 23 -7.03 -1.77 -9.95
C ALA A 23 -7.37 -0.37 -10.51
N VAL A 24 -8.35 0.31 -9.94
CA VAL A 24 -8.70 1.70 -10.32
C VAL A 24 -7.54 2.65 -10.07
N ASN A 25 -6.85 2.55 -8.93
CA ASN A 25 -5.67 3.37 -8.64
C ASN A 25 -4.54 3.13 -9.66
N LEU A 26 -4.34 1.89 -10.11
CA LEU A 26 -3.38 1.60 -11.17
C LEU A 26 -3.76 2.29 -12.48
N LEU A 27 -5.05 2.26 -12.85
CA LEU A 27 -5.56 2.96 -14.04
C LEU A 27 -5.39 4.48 -13.95
N VAL A 28 -5.54 5.09 -12.76
CA VAL A 28 -5.25 6.52 -12.54
C VAL A 28 -3.80 6.83 -12.92
N VAL A 29 -2.85 6.08 -12.34
CA VAL A 29 -1.42 6.29 -12.62
C VAL A 29 -1.09 6.11 -14.10
N MET A 30 -1.68 5.10 -14.75
CA MET A 30 -1.48 4.87 -16.18
C MET A 30 -2.05 6.02 -17.03
N ALA A 31 -3.26 6.51 -16.72
CA ALA A 31 -3.88 7.62 -17.43
C ALA A 31 -3.06 8.91 -17.27
N ASP A 32 -2.61 9.22 -16.07
CA ASP A 32 -1.74 10.37 -15.80
C ASP A 32 -0.45 10.30 -16.62
N ASN A 33 0.23 9.15 -16.62
CA ASN A 33 1.48 8.96 -17.38
C ASN A 33 1.25 9.14 -18.88
N VAL A 34 0.19 8.55 -19.45
CA VAL A 34 -0.15 8.69 -20.89
C VAL A 34 -0.43 10.14 -21.26
N MET A 35 -1.15 10.88 -20.41
CA MET A 35 -1.45 12.29 -20.68
C MET A 35 -0.22 13.18 -20.57
N VAL A 36 0.62 12.97 -19.56
CA VAL A 36 1.85 13.74 -19.35
C VAL A 36 2.88 13.45 -20.44
N THR A 37 2.98 12.23 -20.96
CA THR A 37 3.90 11.87 -22.05
C THR A 37 3.69 12.73 -23.28
N ARG A 38 2.46 13.18 -23.56
CA ARG A 38 2.16 14.07 -24.68
C ARG A 38 2.71 15.49 -24.52
N THR A 39 3.17 15.88 -23.32
CA THR A 39 3.80 17.17 -23.06
C THR A 39 5.34 17.14 -23.21
N GLY A 40 5.91 15.95 -23.39
CA GLY A 40 7.35 15.74 -23.64
C GLY A 40 7.96 14.65 -22.74
N GLU A 41 9.06 14.06 -23.20
CA GLU A 41 9.75 12.98 -22.47
C GLU A 41 10.32 13.46 -21.12
N ASN A 42 10.87 14.67 -21.06
CA ASN A 42 11.37 15.25 -19.82
C ASN A 42 10.24 15.48 -18.80
N ALA A 43 9.03 15.79 -19.24
CA ALA A 43 7.86 15.96 -18.39
C ALA A 43 7.43 14.62 -17.77
N LEU A 44 7.42 13.54 -18.55
CA LEU A 44 7.13 12.20 -18.03
C LEU A 44 8.17 11.79 -16.99
N SER A 45 9.46 11.98 -17.26
CA SER A 45 10.53 11.66 -16.31
C SER A 45 10.40 12.48 -15.03
N ALA A 46 10.12 13.78 -15.11
CA ALA A 46 9.94 14.65 -13.96
C ALA A 46 8.75 14.21 -13.07
N VAL A 47 7.62 13.87 -13.69
CA VAL A 47 6.43 13.38 -12.96
C VAL A 47 6.68 11.99 -12.36
N ALA A 48 7.31 11.07 -13.09
CA ALA A 48 7.62 9.73 -12.60
C ALA A 48 8.53 9.77 -11.36
N GLN A 49 9.59 10.60 -11.39
CA GLN A 49 10.51 10.74 -10.26
C GLN A 49 9.83 11.44 -9.05
N SER A 50 9.02 12.45 -9.30
CA SER A 50 8.21 13.10 -8.26
C SER A 50 7.20 12.11 -7.62
N ASN A 51 6.64 11.21 -8.43
CA ASN A 51 5.73 10.17 -7.97
C ASN A 51 6.41 9.11 -7.08
N ALA A 52 7.73 8.91 -7.18
CA ALA A 52 8.45 8.05 -6.25
C ALA A 52 8.37 8.59 -4.81
N ILE A 53 8.54 9.92 -4.63
CA ILE A 53 8.38 10.60 -3.33
C ILE A 53 6.92 10.49 -2.85
N THR A 54 5.96 10.76 -3.75
CA THR A 54 4.52 10.64 -3.44
C THR A 54 4.12 9.21 -3.04
N THR A 55 4.71 8.21 -3.66
CA THR A 55 4.48 6.79 -3.35
C THR A 55 4.95 6.45 -1.93
N PHE A 56 6.12 6.96 -1.52
CA PHE A 56 6.61 6.79 -0.15
C PHE A 56 5.65 7.40 0.88
N VAL A 57 5.19 8.63 0.65
CA VAL A 57 4.21 9.30 1.52
C VAL A 57 2.89 8.54 1.55
N THR A 58 2.40 8.07 0.41
CA THR A 58 1.16 7.28 0.30
C THR A 58 1.28 5.96 1.06
N ALA A 59 2.42 5.26 0.97
CA ALA A 59 2.68 4.04 1.72
C ALA A 59 2.65 4.28 3.24
N GLY A 60 3.29 5.37 3.71
CA GLY A 60 3.25 5.76 5.12
C GLY A 60 1.83 6.06 5.61
N LEU A 61 1.05 6.84 4.85
CA LEU A 61 -0.35 7.17 5.19
C LEU A 61 -1.25 5.92 5.20
N THR A 62 -1.10 5.05 4.21
CA THR A 62 -1.85 3.78 4.13
C THR A 62 -1.48 2.85 5.28
N GLY A 63 -0.21 2.78 5.63
CA GLY A 63 0.28 2.00 6.76
C GLY A 63 -0.25 2.50 8.10
N LEU A 64 -0.24 3.83 8.33
CA LEU A 64 -0.85 4.44 9.52
C LEU A 64 -2.35 4.14 9.59
N ALA A 65 -3.09 4.31 8.49
CA ALA A 65 -4.51 3.98 8.42
C ALA A 65 -4.77 2.49 8.69
N THR A 66 -3.93 1.59 8.15
CA THR A 66 -4.01 0.14 8.41
C THR A 66 -3.70 -0.18 9.87
N GLY A 67 -2.79 0.57 10.50
CA GLY A 67 -2.51 0.46 11.94
C GLY A 67 -3.73 0.74 12.80
N ALA A 68 -4.58 1.69 12.40
CA ALA A 68 -5.86 1.95 13.06
C ALA A 68 -6.84 0.78 12.91
N ILE A 69 -6.84 0.08 11.77
CA ILE A 69 -7.72 -1.10 11.54
C ILE A 69 -7.48 -2.17 12.62
N VAL A 70 -6.23 -2.38 13.03
CA VAL A 70 -5.88 -3.36 14.08
C VAL A 70 -6.61 -3.07 15.39
N LEU A 71 -6.60 -1.82 15.83
CA LEU A 71 -7.28 -1.39 17.06
C LEU A 71 -8.80 -1.39 16.89
N ILE A 72 -9.28 -0.76 15.81
CA ILE A 72 -10.71 -0.57 15.55
C ILE A 72 -11.42 -1.91 15.38
N SER A 73 -10.85 -2.86 14.64
CA SER A 73 -11.47 -4.18 14.42
C SER A 73 -11.62 -4.97 15.73
N GLN A 74 -10.64 -4.88 16.64
CA GLN A 74 -10.73 -5.55 17.93
C GLN A 74 -11.74 -4.86 18.87
N TYR A 75 -11.78 -3.52 18.93
CA TYR A 75 -12.82 -2.79 19.67
C TYR A 75 -14.21 -3.01 19.04
N TRP A 76 -14.30 -3.16 17.72
CA TRP A 76 -15.53 -3.50 17.01
C TRP A 76 -16.06 -4.89 17.44
N GLY A 77 -15.16 -5.88 17.58
CA GLY A 77 -15.51 -7.18 18.15
C GLY A 77 -16.00 -7.09 19.60
N LYS A 78 -15.36 -6.22 20.41
CA LYS A 78 -15.80 -5.97 21.80
C LYS A 78 -17.09 -5.13 21.91
N ARG A 79 -17.56 -4.53 20.81
CA ARG A 79 -18.69 -3.58 20.73
C ARG A 79 -18.48 -2.31 21.58
N ASP A 80 -17.24 -1.85 21.71
CA ASP A 80 -16.87 -0.67 22.50
C ASP A 80 -16.78 0.56 21.59
N GLU A 81 -17.93 1.11 21.23
CA GLU A 81 -18.01 2.28 20.34
C GLU A 81 -17.33 3.52 20.89
N LYS A 82 -17.33 3.70 22.22
CA LYS A 82 -16.71 4.87 22.87
C LYS A 82 -15.21 4.89 22.58
N ARG A 83 -14.52 3.75 22.78
CA ARG A 83 -13.08 3.66 22.52
C ARG A 83 -12.77 3.70 21.03
N ILE A 84 -13.63 3.16 20.16
CA ILE A 84 -13.47 3.31 18.71
C ILE A 84 -13.43 4.79 18.32
N ARG A 85 -14.33 5.63 18.86
CA ARG A 85 -14.36 7.07 18.55
C ARG A 85 -13.04 7.76 18.92
N THR A 86 -12.44 7.42 20.06
CA THR A 86 -11.14 7.97 20.48
C THR A 86 -10.01 7.48 19.58
N VAL A 87 -9.99 6.20 19.20
CA VAL A 87 -9.00 5.66 18.23
C VAL A 87 -9.15 6.32 16.85
N CYS A 88 -10.39 6.62 16.41
CA CYS A 88 -10.62 7.36 15.17
C CYS A 88 -9.97 8.75 15.20
N ALA A 89 -10.10 9.49 16.30
CA ALA A 89 -9.46 10.79 16.47
C ALA A 89 -7.92 10.70 16.36
N VAL A 90 -7.34 9.70 17.02
CA VAL A 90 -5.88 9.45 16.95
C VAL A 90 -5.43 9.06 15.55
N SER A 91 -6.19 8.20 14.85
CA SER A 91 -5.87 7.79 13.47
C SER A 91 -5.86 8.99 12.51
N VAL A 92 -6.91 9.82 12.58
CA VAL A 92 -6.98 11.05 11.75
C VAL A 92 -5.84 12.00 12.12
N GLY A 93 -5.62 12.24 13.43
CA GLY A 93 -4.54 13.09 13.90
C GLY A 93 -3.15 12.61 13.46
N ALA A 94 -2.86 11.32 13.55
CA ALA A 94 -1.59 10.74 13.13
C ALA A 94 -1.36 10.88 11.62
N CYS A 95 -2.38 10.57 10.81
CA CYS A 95 -2.29 10.73 9.36
C CYS A 95 -2.11 12.20 8.94
N LEU A 96 -2.86 13.12 9.55
CA LEU A 96 -2.73 14.56 9.28
C LEU A 96 -1.35 15.10 9.72
N LEU A 97 -0.86 14.69 10.88
CA LEU A 97 0.48 15.08 11.36
C LEU A 97 1.56 14.60 10.38
N PHE A 98 1.50 13.34 9.96
CA PHE A 98 2.44 12.79 8.98
C PHE A 98 2.38 13.54 7.65
N ALA A 99 1.18 13.85 7.14
CA ALA A 99 1.01 14.61 5.91
C ALA A 99 1.56 16.03 6.03
N LEU A 100 1.32 16.72 7.13
CA LEU A 100 1.85 18.06 7.38
C LEU A 100 3.39 18.05 7.44
N LEU A 101 3.98 17.07 8.10
CA LEU A 101 5.44 16.89 8.13
C LEU A 101 5.99 16.61 6.73
N ALA A 102 5.33 15.76 5.94
CA ALA A 102 5.73 15.45 4.57
C ALA A 102 5.62 16.70 3.66
N ILE A 103 4.53 17.48 3.77
CA ILE A 103 4.36 18.74 3.04
C ILE A 103 5.46 19.73 3.44
N ALA A 104 5.71 19.91 4.73
CA ALA A 104 6.76 20.81 5.20
C ALA A 104 8.13 20.41 4.67
N LEU A 105 8.45 19.11 4.69
CA LEU A 105 9.72 18.59 4.16
C LEU A 105 9.87 18.87 2.65
N VAL A 106 8.81 18.61 1.88
CA VAL A 106 8.80 18.84 0.43
C VAL A 106 8.89 20.35 0.11
N GLN A 107 8.18 21.19 0.85
CA GLN A 107 8.19 22.66 0.60
C GLN A 107 9.53 23.31 1.00
N LEU A 108 10.16 22.84 2.08
CA LEU A 108 11.41 23.42 2.58
C LEU A 108 12.64 22.90 1.77
N PHE A 109 12.62 21.65 1.34
CA PHE A 109 13.77 20.99 0.72
C PHE A 109 13.45 20.30 -0.62
N PRO A 110 12.71 20.93 -1.55
CA PRO A 110 12.25 20.25 -2.76
C PRO A 110 13.41 19.80 -3.65
N ARG A 111 14.43 20.66 -3.85
CA ARG A 111 15.61 20.34 -4.68
C ARG A 111 16.44 19.22 -4.09
N THR A 112 16.62 19.18 -2.77
CA THR A 112 17.38 18.13 -2.08
C THR A 112 16.69 16.78 -2.26
N LEU A 113 15.36 16.73 -2.06
CA LEU A 113 14.58 15.50 -2.22
C LEU A 113 14.61 15.01 -3.68
N LEU A 114 14.46 15.90 -4.65
CA LEU A 114 14.55 15.55 -6.06
C LEU A 114 15.96 15.07 -6.43
N GLY A 115 17.00 15.70 -5.89
CA GLY A 115 18.38 15.28 -6.10
C GLY A 115 18.76 13.91 -5.53
N LEU A 116 17.94 13.35 -4.61
CA LEU A 116 18.10 11.96 -4.14
C LEU A 116 17.57 10.94 -5.17
N VAL A 117 16.70 11.37 -6.07
CA VAL A 117 15.98 10.48 -7.00
C VAL A 117 16.42 10.73 -8.45
N ILE A 118 16.76 11.98 -8.80
CA ILE A 118 17.17 12.40 -10.14
C ILE A 118 18.69 12.63 -10.18
N ASN A 119 19.35 12.10 -11.22
CA ASN A 119 20.77 12.36 -11.40
C ASN A 119 21.02 13.86 -11.63
N GLY A 120 22.03 14.41 -10.93
CA GLY A 120 22.32 15.86 -10.94
C GLY A 120 22.67 16.48 -12.30
N GLY A 121 22.94 15.67 -13.34
CA GLY A 121 23.15 16.13 -14.71
C GLY A 121 21.86 16.45 -15.49
N GLU A 122 20.68 16.04 -15.01
CA GLU A 122 19.40 16.23 -15.71
C GLU A 122 18.64 17.49 -15.20
N THR A 123 19.25 18.66 -15.38
CA THR A 123 18.70 19.95 -14.88
C THR A 123 17.29 20.25 -15.39
N ALA A 124 17.02 19.96 -16.67
CA ALA A 124 15.69 20.16 -17.28
C ALA A 124 14.59 19.31 -16.61
N VAL A 125 14.91 18.09 -16.22
CA VAL A 125 13.98 17.20 -15.50
C VAL A 125 13.75 17.73 -14.09
N ILE A 126 14.80 18.19 -13.40
CA ILE A 126 14.70 18.78 -12.07
C ILE A 126 13.82 20.04 -12.10
N ASP A 127 13.98 20.92 -13.09
CA ASP A 127 13.20 22.16 -13.20
C ASP A 127 11.71 21.88 -13.46
N LEU A 128 11.37 20.87 -14.23
CA LEU A 128 9.98 20.42 -14.41
C LEU A 128 9.43 19.76 -13.14
N ALA A 129 10.23 18.93 -12.47
CA ALA A 129 9.85 18.30 -11.21
C ALA A 129 9.63 19.34 -10.10
N MET A 130 10.41 20.44 -10.08
CA MET A 130 10.22 21.59 -9.19
C MET A 130 8.90 22.34 -9.45
N GLN A 131 8.34 22.26 -10.65
CA GLN A 131 7.02 22.82 -10.95
C GLN A 131 5.88 21.89 -10.52
N TYR A 132 6.13 20.58 -10.46
CA TYR A 132 5.13 19.55 -10.13
C TYR A 132 5.06 19.24 -8.63
N LEU A 133 6.19 18.89 -8.03
CA LEU A 133 6.26 18.34 -6.67
C LEU A 133 5.71 19.28 -5.59
N PRO A 134 6.02 20.60 -5.59
CA PRO A 134 5.47 21.51 -4.57
C PRO A 134 3.96 21.72 -4.67
N ILE A 135 3.36 21.51 -5.86
CA ILE A 135 1.91 21.58 -6.04
C ILE A 135 1.27 20.27 -5.60
N VAL A 136 1.79 19.14 -6.13
CA VAL A 136 1.17 17.83 -5.84
C VAL A 136 1.26 17.44 -4.37
N CYS A 137 2.29 17.89 -3.62
CA CYS A 137 2.40 17.60 -2.19
C CYS A 137 1.21 18.16 -1.37
N LEU A 138 0.52 19.20 -1.85
CA LEU A 138 -0.70 19.71 -1.20
C LEU A 138 -1.81 18.66 -1.18
N SER A 139 -1.79 17.69 -2.11
CA SER A 139 -2.71 16.56 -2.13
C SER A 139 -2.53 15.58 -0.97
N TYR A 140 -1.38 15.65 -0.25
CA TYR A 140 -1.12 14.76 0.88
C TYR A 140 -2.09 14.99 2.05
N LEU A 141 -2.58 16.21 2.21
CA LEU A 141 -3.55 16.53 3.28
C LEU A 141 -4.92 15.87 3.04
N PRO A 142 -5.58 16.08 1.87
CA PRO A 142 -6.82 15.35 1.57
C PRO A 142 -6.60 13.84 1.49
N LEU A 143 -5.45 13.36 1.01
CA LEU A 143 -5.10 11.95 1.00
C LEU A 143 -5.00 11.36 2.40
N ALA A 144 -4.41 12.08 3.36
CA ALA A 144 -4.33 11.66 4.75
C ALA A 144 -5.71 11.50 5.38
N LEU A 145 -6.60 12.48 5.13
CA LEU A 145 -7.99 12.42 5.61
C LEU A 145 -8.73 11.23 5.00
N THR A 146 -8.64 11.04 3.69
CA THR A 146 -9.26 9.91 2.98
C THR A 146 -8.73 8.58 3.53
N SER A 147 -7.40 8.42 3.65
CA SER A 147 -6.78 7.18 4.12
C SER A 147 -7.23 6.83 5.54
N ALA A 148 -7.24 7.81 6.45
CA ALA A 148 -7.70 7.61 7.83
C ALA A 148 -9.18 7.20 7.90
N LEU A 149 -10.07 7.95 7.23
CA LEU A 149 -11.51 7.66 7.24
C LEU A 149 -11.84 6.31 6.58
N VAL A 150 -11.17 5.98 5.46
CA VAL A 150 -11.28 4.69 4.80
C VAL A 150 -10.78 3.55 5.69
N GLY A 151 -9.67 3.74 6.41
CA GLY A 151 -9.16 2.79 7.38
C GLY A 151 -10.17 2.52 8.50
N ILE A 152 -10.77 3.57 9.04
CA ILE A 152 -11.83 3.48 10.06
C ILE A 152 -13.03 2.70 9.53
N LEU A 153 -13.53 3.03 8.35
CA LEU A 153 -14.65 2.36 7.70
C LEU A 153 -14.37 0.86 7.46
N LYS A 154 -13.17 0.52 7.00
CA LYS A 154 -12.72 -0.87 6.84
C LYS A 154 -12.70 -1.62 8.18
N GLY A 155 -12.24 -0.97 9.24
CA GLY A 155 -12.20 -1.55 10.59
C GLY A 155 -13.59 -1.90 11.15
N VAL A 156 -14.64 -1.17 10.74
CA VAL A 156 -16.06 -1.44 11.09
C VAL A 156 -16.83 -2.15 9.97
N GLU A 157 -16.12 -2.84 9.08
CA GLU A 157 -16.68 -3.67 7.99
C GLU A 157 -17.46 -2.89 6.90
N VAL A 158 -17.25 -1.58 6.75
CA VAL A 158 -17.86 -0.73 5.73
C VAL A 158 -16.85 -0.41 4.63
N VAL A 159 -16.95 -1.03 3.45
CA VAL A 159 -15.91 -0.94 2.40
C VAL A 159 -16.41 -0.44 1.03
N ARG A 160 -17.70 -0.55 0.73
CA ARG A 160 -18.22 -0.28 -0.62
C ARG A 160 -18.05 1.17 -1.07
N VAL A 161 -18.19 2.10 -0.15
CA VAL A 161 -18.08 3.53 -0.47
C VAL A 161 -16.72 3.89 -1.03
N THR A 162 -15.66 3.27 -0.53
CA THR A 162 -14.28 3.52 -0.95
C THR A 162 -14.10 3.29 -2.45
N LEU A 163 -14.70 2.21 -2.99
CA LEU A 163 -14.65 1.94 -4.42
C LEU A 163 -15.36 3.05 -5.23
N TYR A 164 -16.57 3.44 -4.83
CA TYR A 164 -17.34 4.46 -5.57
C TYR A 164 -16.64 5.83 -5.56
N THR A 165 -16.09 6.24 -4.41
CA THR A 165 -15.39 7.52 -4.31
C THR A 165 -14.10 7.53 -5.11
N THR A 166 -13.35 6.42 -5.13
CA THR A 166 -12.13 6.30 -5.94
C THR A 166 -12.44 6.29 -7.44
N VAL A 167 -13.49 5.58 -7.89
CA VAL A 167 -13.91 5.59 -9.30
C VAL A 167 -14.32 6.99 -9.74
N LEU A 168 -15.10 7.72 -8.92
CA LEU A 168 -15.50 9.07 -9.26
C LEU A 168 -14.30 10.03 -9.30
N SER A 169 -13.35 9.88 -8.36
CA SER A 169 -12.10 10.64 -8.36
C SER A 169 -11.24 10.36 -9.61
N LEU A 170 -11.21 9.11 -10.10
CA LEU A 170 -10.53 8.76 -11.35
C LEU A 170 -11.10 9.56 -12.54
N PHE A 171 -12.41 9.50 -12.73
CA PHE A 171 -13.04 10.24 -13.85
C PHE A 171 -12.83 11.75 -13.73
N ALA A 172 -12.92 12.30 -12.52
CA ALA A 172 -12.64 13.70 -12.28
C ALA A 172 -11.17 14.05 -12.60
N ASN A 173 -10.23 13.21 -12.18
CA ASN A 173 -8.80 13.39 -12.46
C ASN A 173 -8.50 13.36 -13.97
N ILE A 174 -9.02 12.36 -14.71
CA ILE A 174 -8.86 12.28 -16.17
C ILE A 174 -9.44 13.51 -16.87
N GLY A 175 -10.65 13.92 -16.49
CA GLY A 175 -11.30 15.11 -17.06
C GLY A 175 -10.53 16.40 -16.77
N LEU A 176 -10.07 16.58 -15.53
CA LEU A 176 -9.28 17.74 -15.14
C LEU A 176 -7.89 17.74 -15.82
N ASN A 177 -7.25 16.59 -15.95
CA ASN A 177 -5.99 16.45 -16.69
C ASN A 177 -6.17 16.88 -18.15
N TYR A 178 -7.24 16.40 -18.80
CA TYR A 178 -7.54 16.79 -20.18
C TYR A 178 -7.71 18.31 -20.35
N VAL A 179 -8.38 18.94 -19.40
CA VAL A 179 -8.63 20.39 -19.45
C VAL A 179 -7.38 21.19 -19.09
N LEU A 180 -6.68 20.84 -18.02
CA LEU A 180 -5.59 21.65 -17.47
C LEU A 180 -4.23 21.40 -18.15
N ILE A 181 -3.95 20.17 -18.58
CA ILE A 181 -2.70 19.86 -19.28
C ILE A 181 -2.70 20.48 -20.68
N PHE A 182 -3.81 20.30 -21.43
CA PHE A 182 -3.90 20.66 -22.84
C PHE A 182 -4.51 22.05 -23.10
N GLY A 183 -5.10 22.68 -22.07
CA GLY A 183 -5.66 24.03 -22.22
C GLY A 183 -7.00 24.05 -22.94
N HIS A 184 -7.92 23.18 -22.57
CA HIS A 184 -9.30 23.17 -23.10
C HIS A 184 -10.25 24.04 -22.28
N LEU A 185 -11.46 24.30 -22.80
CA LEU A 185 -12.51 25.10 -22.16
C LEU A 185 -12.11 26.56 -21.86
N GLY A 186 -11.22 27.14 -22.66
CA GLY A 186 -10.77 28.54 -22.48
C GLY A 186 -9.69 28.73 -21.41
N LEU A 187 -9.15 27.66 -20.84
CA LEU A 187 -8.03 27.72 -19.91
C LEU A 187 -6.69 27.58 -20.67
N PRO A 188 -5.61 28.21 -20.20
CA PRO A 188 -4.28 28.03 -20.79
C PRO A 188 -3.76 26.62 -20.56
N ALA A 189 -2.96 26.10 -21.50
CA ALA A 189 -2.25 24.84 -21.35
C ALA A 189 -1.18 24.96 -20.25
N LEU A 190 -1.39 24.31 -19.12
CA LEU A 190 -0.49 24.37 -17.97
C LEU A 190 0.55 23.23 -17.95
N GLY A 191 0.43 22.23 -18.87
CA GLY A 191 1.37 21.12 -18.96
C GLY A 191 1.50 20.37 -17.62
N VAL A 192 2.74 20.22 -17.14
CA VAL A 192 3.06 19.48 -15.89
C VAL A 192 2.40 20.11 -14.65
N LYS A 193 2.30 21.44 -14.57
CA LYS A 193 1.57 22.12 -13.49
C LYS A 193 0.09 21.77 -13.51
N GLY A 194 -0.50 21.66 -14.72
CA GLY A 194 -1.88 21.25 -14.91
C GLY A 194 -2.17 19.87 -14.34
N ALA A 195 -1.27 18.90 -14.57
CA ALA A 195 -1.37 17.56 -13.99
C ALA A 195 -1.32 17.58 -12.45
N ALA A 196 -0.43 18.36 -11.86
CA ALA A 196 -0.33 18.52 -10.42
C ALA A 196 -1.62 19.10 -9.81
N ILE A 197 -2.16 20.17 -10.40
CA ILE A 197 -3.40 20.82 -9.95
C ILE A 197 -4.60 19.85 -10.09
N ALA A 198 -4.69 19.14 -11.22
CA ALA A 198 -5.75 18.13 -11.43
C ALA A 198 -5.73 17.06 -10.35
N THR A 199 -4.55 16.56 -10.00
CA THR A 199 -4.37 15.58 -8.92
C THR A 199 -4.82 16.13 -7.57
N VAL A 200 -4.46 17.38 -7.22
CA VAL A 200 -4.89 18.01 -5.96
C VAL A 200 -6.42 18.13 -5.92
N ILE A 201 -7.04 18.62 -6.99
CA ILE A 201 -8.51 18.79 -7.05
C ILE A 201 -9.22 17.43 -6.96
N ALA A 202 -8.74 16.41 -7.67
CA ALA A 202 -9.31 15.06 -7.62
C ALA A 202 -9.23 14.46 -6.21
N ARG A 203 -8.10 14.64 -5.50
CA ARG A 203 -7.93 14.19 -4.11
C ARG A 203 -8.80 14.98 -3.12
N LEU A 204 -8.99 16.28 -3.33
CA LEU A 204 -9.92 17.08 -2.55
C LEU A 204 -11.38 16.60 -2.74
N LEU A 205 -11.78 16.31 -3.97
CA LEU A 205 -13.08 15.75 -4.28
C LEU A 205 -13.28 14.38 -3.59
N GLU A 206 -12.30 13.49 -3.68
CA GLU A 206 -12.33 12.18 -3.02
C GLU A 206 -12.49 12.33 -1.50
N ALA A 207 -11.69 13.20 -0.89
CA ALA A 207 -11.76 13.48 0.53
C ALA A 207 -13.12 14.05 0.95
N ALA A 208 -13.67 14.98 0.18
CA ALA A 208 -14.98 15.57 0.45
C ALA A 208 -16.11 14.51 0.36
N LEU A 209 -16.06 13.63 -0.62
CA LEU A 209 -17.03 12.54 -0.77
C LEU A 209 -16.96 11.52 0.37
N VAL A 210 -15.75 11.11 0.76
CA VAL A 210 -15.54 10.19 1.88
C VAL A 210 -15.98 10.85 3.19
N TRP A 211 -15.65 12.13 3.40
CA TRP A 211 -16.07 12.91 4.56
C TRP A 211 -17.61 13.01 4.64
N LEU A 212 -18.27 13.38 3.54
CA LEU A 212 -19.73 13.50 3.49
C LEU A 212 -20.39 12.15 3.80
N TYR A 213 -19.90 11.06 3.21
CA TYR A 213 -20.39 9.72 3.51
C TYR A 213 -20.18 9.35 4.97
N PHE A 214 -19.00 9.60 5.51
CA PHE A 214 -18.64 9.23 6.87
C PHE A 214 -19.52 9.90 7.94
N PHE A 215 -19.87 11.16 7.75
CA PHE A 215 -20.63 11.91 8.75
C PHE A 215 -22.13 11.98 8.50
N ARG A 216 -22.58 11.75 7.26
CA ARG A 216 -24.00 11.92 6.90
C ARG A 216 -24.71 10.63 6.51
N VAL A 217 -24.02 9.68 5.92
CA VAL A 217 -24.64 8.51 5.29
C VAL A 217 -24.46 7.23 6.10
N GLN A 218 -23.23 6.97 6.58
CA GLN A 218 -22.94 5.74 7.31
C GLN A 218 -23.61 5.75 8.71
N ARG A 219 -24.16 4.59 9.10
CA ARG A 219 -24.89 4.40 10.37
C ARG A 219 -24.21 3.38 11.29
N ALA A 220 -23.15 2.71 10.81
CA ALA A 220 -22.46 1.68 11.60
C ALA A 220 -21.77 2.25 12.84
N LEU A 221 -21.24 3.47 12.73
CA LEU A 221 -20.56 4.15 13.83
C LEU A 221 -20.96 5.63 13.85
N PRO A 222 -21.95 6.02 14.66
CA PRO A 222 -22.39 7.41 14.74
C PRO A 222 -21.31 8.29 15.41
N ILE A 223 -20.54 9.00 14.57
CA ILE A 223 -19.51 9.95 14.99
C ILE A 223 -19.85 11.31 14.42
N THR A 224 -19.70 12.36 15.23
CA THR A 224 -19.73 13.74 14.76
C THR A 224 -18.31 14.28 14.60
N PRO A 225 -18.04 15.28 13.73
CA PRO A 225 -16.71 15.85 13.53
C PRO A 225 -16.02 16.28 14.83
N ARG A 226 -16.80 16.73 15.83
CA ARG A 226 -16.27 17.15 17.14
C ARG A 226 -15.54 16.03 17.89
N TYR A 227 -15.91 14.76 17.67
CA TYR A 227 -15.20 13.63 18.29
C TYR A 227 -13.81 13.41 17.72
N LEU A 228 -13.54 13.81 16.46
CA LEU A 228 -12.21 13.70 15.88
C LEU A 228 -11.19 14.69 16.47
N LEU A 229 -11.68 15.72 17.19
CA LEU A 229 -10.83 16.66 17.90
C LEU A 229 -10.52 16.23 19.35
N LYS A 230 -11.21 15.20 19.86
CA LYS A 230 -11.02 14.70 21.23
C LYS A 230 -10.16 13.44 21.20
N SER A 231 -8.88 13.60 21.46
CA SER A 231 -7.96 12.48 21.65
C SER A 231 -7.58 12.34 23.12
N GLU A 232 -7.43 11.10 23.58
CA GLU A 232 -7.01 10.78 24.93
C GLU A 232 -5.60 10.16 24.88
N SER A 233 -4.78 10.43 25.88
CA SER A 233 -3.37 9.99 25.93
C SER A 233 -3.21 8.48 25.78
N TRP A 234 -4.11 7.69 26.39
CA TRP A 234 -4.08 6.24 26.28
C TRP A 234 -4.20 5.73 24.83
N ALA A 235 -5.01 6.40 24.02
CA ALA A 235 -5.24 5.99 22.65
C ALA A 235 -4.00 6.27 21.77
N TRP A 236 -3.27 7.36 22.03
CA TRP A 236 -1.98 7.63 21.40
C TRP A 236 -0.93 6.58 21.77
N GLN A 237 -0.89 6.17 23.06
CA GLN A 237 0.01 5.11 23.52
C GLN A 237 -0.29 3.77 22.87
N ASP A 238 -1.56 3.37 22.80
CA ASP A 238 -1.98 2.13 22.17
C ASP A 238 -1.74 2.18 20.66
N TYR A 239 -2.00 3.32 20.02
CA TYR A 239 -1.71 3.50 18.60
C TYR A 239 -0.20 3.46 18.32
N ALA A 240 0.62 4.10 19.13
CA ALA A 240 2.08 4.00 19.02
C ALA A 240 2.58 2.57 19.24
N ARG A 241 1.92 1.80 20.10
CA ARG A 241 2.31 0.43 20.42
C ARG A 241 1.90 -0.60 19.36
N PHE A 242 0.74 -0.44 18.74
CA PHE A 242 0.12 -1.44 17.86
C PHE A 242 -0.10 -0.95 16.44
N GLY A 243 -0.42 0.32 16.24
CA GLY A 243 -0.69 0.92 14.93
C GLY A 243 0.57 1.45 14.24
N LEU A 244 1.40 2.20 14.95
CA LEU A 244 2.63 2.77 14.38
C LEU A 244 3.58 1.71 13.78
N PRO A 245 3.78 0.53 14.40
CA PRO A 245 4.58 -0.52 13.78
C PRO A 245 4.08 -0.96 12.40
N VAL A 246 2.77 -0.91 12.14
CA VAL A 246 2.21 -1.19 10.81
C VAL A 246 2.62 -0.11 9.82
N GLY A 247 2.47 1.17 10.22
CA GLY A 247 2.90 2.30 9.40
C GLY A 247 4.39 2.26 9.04
N LEU A 248 5.22 1.96 10.03
CA LEU A 248 6.66 1.79 9.82
C LEU A 248 7.00 0.60 8.91
N THR A 249 6.25 -0.51 9.01
CA THR A 249 6.43 -1.66 8.11
C THR A 249 6.15 -1.28 6.65
N ASP A 250 5.07 -0.56 6.40
CA ASP A 250 4.66 -0.21 5.03
C ASP A 250 5.58 0.89 4.45
N ALA A 251 5.99 1.86 5.27
CA ALA A 251 6.93 2.91 4.86
C ALA A 251 8.33 2.34 4.56
N GLN A 252 8.88 1.49 5.44
CA GLN A 252 10.19 0.86 5.22
C GLN A 252 10.16 -0.08 4.01
N TRP A 253 9.04 -0.78 3.75
CA TRP A 253 8.88 -1.61 2.56
C TRP A 253 8.97 -0.78 1.28
N ALA A 254 8.33 0.40 1.25
CA ALA A 254 8.45 1.33 0.13
C ALA A 254 9.90 1.80 -0.07
N LEU A 255 10.62 2.10 1.03
CA LEU A 255 12.02 2.52 0.96
C LEU A 255 12.94 1.39 0.48
N VAL A 256 12.75 0.15 0.97
CA VAL A 256 13.50 -1.02 0.49
C VAL A 256 13.26 -1.25 -1.00
N ASN A 257 12.01 -1.10 -1.49
CA ASN A 257 11.73 -1.23 -2.92
C ASN A 257 12.39 -0.13 -3.76
N LEU A 258 12.44 1.11 -3.26
CA LEU A 258 13.16 2.19 -3.92
C LEU A 258 14.65 1.87 -4.03
N LEU A 259 15.28 1.42 -2.94
CA LEU A 259 16.71 1.04 -2.95
C LEU A 259 16.99 -0.16 -3.87
N LYS A 260 16.09 -1.16 -3.92
CA LYS A 260 16.18 -2.23 -4.90
C LYS A 260 16.12 -1.70 -6.33
N ALA A 261 15.21 -0.79 -6.62
CA ALA A 261 15.11 -0.18 -7.95
C ALA A 261 16.40 0.58 -8.32
N VAL A 262 17.04 1.27 -7.36
CA VAL A 262 18.34 1.91 -7.58
C VAL A 262 19.42 0.87 -7.91
N ILE A 263 19.54 -0.23 -7.14
CA ILE A 263 20.50 -1.30 -7.41
C ILE A 263 20.27 -1.90 -8.82
N LEU A 264 19.04 -2.22 -9.16
CA LEU A 264 18.71 -2.81 -10.47
C LEU A 264 18.92 -1.82 -11.62
N GLY A 265 18.67 -0.54 -11.36
CA GLY A 265 18.88 0.55 -12.33
C GLY A 265 20.34 0.72 -12.75
N GLN A 266 21.30 0.45 -11.86
CA GLN A 266 22.73 0.48 -12.17
C GLN A 266 23.18 -0.66 -13.11
N MET A 267 22.33 -1.68 -13.31
CA MET A 267 22.63 -2.83 -14.17
C MET A 267 22.31 -2.58 -15.66
N GLY A 268 21.89 -1.36 -16.01
CA GLY A 268 21.68 -0.93 -17.39
C GLY A 268 20.23 -1.06 -17.87
N LYS A 269 20.00 -0.55 -19.09
CA LYS A 269 18.67 -0.40 -19.68
C LYS A 269 17.89 -1.71 -19.78
N THR A 270 18.54 -2.79 -20.22
CA THR A 270 17.91 -4.13 -20.32
C THR A 270 17.29 -4.57 -18.98
N MET A 271 17.98 -4.32 -17.85
CA MET A 271 17.48 -4.64 -16.53
C MET A 271 16.31 -3.77 -16.12
N ILE A 272 16.37 -2.46 -16.39
CA ILE A 272 15.30 -1.50 -16.09
C ILE A 272 14.01 -1.88 -16.82
N ASP A 273 14.10 -2.13 -18.13
CA ASP A 273 12.96 -2.47 -18.97
C ASP A 273 12.34 -3.81 -18.56
N ALA A 274 13.18 -4.84 -18.33
CA ALA A 274 12.73 -6.14 -17.85
C ALA A 274 12.07 -6.07 -16.46
N THR A 275 12.62 -5.26 -15.56
CA THR A 275 12.05 -5.04 -14.21
C THR A 275 10.68 -4.37 -14.30
N SER A 276 10.54 -3.35 -15.13
CA SER A 276 9.27 -2.62 -15.30
C SER A 276 8.13 -3.55 -15.75
N VAL A 277 8.39 -4.41 -16.74
CA VAL A 277 7.41 -5.41 -17.20
C VAL A 277 7.09 -6.43 -16.10
N THR A 278 8.12 -6.89 -15.40
CA THR A 278 7.97 -7.87 -14.33
C THR A 278 7.17 -7.30 -13.15
N ASP A 279 7.43 -6.06 -12.74
CA ASP A 279 6.73 -5.40 -11.65
C ASP A 279 5.25 -5.16 -12.00
N MET A 280 4.94 -4.84 -13.26
CA MET A 280 3.55 -4.72 -13.72
C MET A 280 2.80 -6.05 -13.58
N MET A 281 3.41 -7.16 -14.03
CA MET A 281 2.83 -8.51 -13.86
C MET A 281 2.65 -8.86 -12.39
N MET A 282 3.61 -8.49 -11.54
CA MET A 282 3.55 -8.75 -10.09
C MET A 282 2.48 -7.91 -9.40
N ASN A 283 2.30 -6.66 -9.77
CA ASN A 283 1.23 -5.81 -9.24
C ASN A 283 -0.14 -6.42 -9.52
N LEU A 284 -0.36 -6.89 -10.75
CA LEU A 284 -1.60 -7.60 -11.12
C LEU A 284 -1.77 -8.91 -10.32
N GLY A 285 -0.69 -9.67 -10.14
CA GLY A 285 -0.71 -10.94 -9.41
C GLY A 285 -0.93 -10.81 -7.90
N THR A 286 -0.52 -9.70 -7.29
CA THR A 286 -0.55 -9.54 -5.82
C THR A 286 -1.69 -8.67 -5.31
N MET A 287 -2.31 -7.82 -6.13
CA MET A 287 -3.35 -6.90 -5.67
C MET A 287 -4.54 -7.61 -4.98
N PHE A 288 -4.99 -8.73 -5.54
CA PHE A 288 -6.05 -9.55 -4.93
C PHE A 288 -5.58 -10.20 -3.63
N THR A 289 -4.34 -10.66 -3.58
CA THR A 289 -3.73 -11.26 -2.39
C THR A 289 -3.72 -10.29 -1.22
N PHE A 290 -3.21 -9.07 -1.43
CA PHE A 290 -3.14 -8.06 -0.36
C PHE A 290 -4.53 -7.54 0.05
N ALA A 291 -5.45 -7.42 -0.90
CA ALA A 291 -6.84 -7.07 -0.59
C ALA A 291 -7.52 -8.13 0.29
N LEU A 292 -7.32 -9.41 -0.03
CA LEU A 292 -7.82 -10.53 0.77
C LEU A 292 -7.16 -10.58 2.15
N ALA A 293 -5.86 -10.33 2.23
CA ALA A 293 -5.15 -10.26 3.51
C ALA A 293 -5.69 -9.12 4.39
N GLY A 294 -5.98 -7.95 3.80
CA GLY A 294 -6.63 -6.84 4.50
C GLY A 294 -8.02 -7.19 5.05
N GLY A 295 -8.84 -7.90 4.26
CA GLY A 295 -10.13 -8.41 4.73
C GLY A 295 -9.99 -9.44 5.87
N ALA A 296 -9.02 -10.35 5.76
CA ALA A 296 -8.70 -11.32 6.79
C ALA A 296 -8.25 -10.65 8.10
N CYS A 297 -7.46 -9.56 8.02
CA CYS A 297 -7.03 -8.76 9.16
C CYS A 297 -8.22 -8.25 9.98
N VAL A 298 -9.25 -7.72 9.34
CA VAL A 298 -10.47 -7.23 10.01
C VAL A 298 -11.22 -8.37 10.67
N VAL A 299 -11.40 -9.50 9.99
CA VAL A 299 -12.15 -10.65 10.50
C VAL A 299 -11.44 -11.29 11.70
N VAL A 300 -10.12 -11.44 11.63
CA VAL A 300 -9.31 -11.97 12.74
C VAL A 300 -9.31 -10.99 13.91
N GLY A 301 -9.12 -9.70 13.66
CA GLY A 301 -9.13 -8.65 14.70
C GLY A 301 -10.46 -8.63 15.46
N LYS A 302 -11.59 -8.73 14.76
CA LYS A 302 -12.91 -8.79 15.35
C LYS A 302 -13.05 -10.02 16.27
N ALA A 303 -12.64 -11.22 15.81
CA ALA A 303 -12.72 -12.45 16.60
C ALA A 303 -11.82 -12.39 17.86
N VAL A 304 -10.66 -11.73 17.77
CA VAL A 304 -9.79 -11.46 18.94
C VAL A 304 -10.48 -10.54 19.94
N GLY A 305 -11.16 -9.48 19.44
CA GLY A 305 -11.94 -8.55 20.26
C GLY A 305 -13.11 -9.23 20.99
N GLU A 306 -13.77 -10.20 20.34
CA GLU A 306 -14.81 -11.06 20.92
C GLU A 306 -14.25 -12.05 21.97
N LYS A 307 -12.92 -12.15 22.12
CA LYS A 307 -12.21 -13.10 23.00
C LYS A 307 -12.47 -14.57 22.67
N ASP A 308 -12.93 -14.89 21.49
CA ASP A 308 -13.14 -16.26 21.01
C ASP A 308 -11.85 -16.82 20.38
N TYR A 309 -10.87 -17.13 21.21
CA TYR A 309 -9.54 -17.58 20.76
C TYR A 309 -9.56 -18.92 20.03
N LYS A 310 -10.57 -19.77 20.27
CA LYS A 310 -10.76 -21.02 19.51
C LYS A 310 -11.09 -20.70 18.06
N ARG A 311 -12.05 -19.82 17.87
CA ARG A 311 -12.47 -19.31 16.55
C ARG A 311 -11.36 -18.58 15.82
N VAL A 312 -10.54 -17.79 16.54
CA VAL A 312 -9.36 -17.12 15.97
C VAL A 312 -8.39 -18.14 15.36
N ARG A 313 -8.10 -19.25 16.06
CA ARG A 313 -7.20 -20.30 15.53
C ARG A 313 -7.81 -21.04 14.34
N GLU A 314 -9.10 -21.33 14.37
CA GLU A 314 -9.81 -21.95 13.23
C GLU A 314 -9.77 -21.03 12.00
N TYR A 315 -9.97 -19.71 12.19
CA TYR A 315 -9.85 -18.71 11.12
C TYR A 315 -8.43 -18.67 10.58
N ALA A 316 -7.43 -18.60 11.44
CA ALA A 316 -6.02 -18.55 11.02
C ALA A 316 -5.64 -19.78 10.19
N GLY A 317 -6.01 -21.00 10.61
CA GLY A 317 -5.74 -22.22 9.83
C GLY A 317 -6.46 -22.22 8.48
N THR A 318 -7.72 -21.75 8.44
CA THR A 318 -8.50 -21.69 7.20
C THR A 318 -7.93 -20.64 6.23
N ILE A 319 -7.54 -19.47 6.73
CA ILE A 319 -6.91 -18.41 5.93
C ILE A 319 -5.61 -18.93 5.32
N GLN A 320 -4.75 -19.61 6.08
CA GLN A 320 -3.50 -20.17 5.56
C GLN A 320 -3.73 -21.13 4.41
N VAL A 321 -4.67 -22.09 4.55
CA VAL A 321 -4.99 -23.06 3.50
C VAL A 321 -5.60 -22.38 2.27
N MET A 322 -6.51 -21.42 2.47
CA MET A 322 -7.12 -20.65 1.38
C MET A 322 -6.05 -19.87 0.58
N PHE A 323 -5.11 -19.22 1.25
CA PHE A 323 -4.06 -18.46 0.58
C PHE A 323 -3.01 -19.34 -0.09
N LEU A 324 -2.74 -20.55 0.42
CA LEU A 324 -1.93 -21.54 -0.29
C LEU A 324 -2.59 -21.93 -1.63
N GLY A 325 -3.89 -22.17 -1.60
CA GLY A 325 -4.65 -22.47 -2.84
C GLY A 325 -4.61 -21.31 -3.84
N ILE A 326 -4.88 -20.07 -3.36
CA ILE A 326 -4.79 -18.87 -4.19
C ILE A 326 -3.37 -18.68 -4.72
N GLY A 327 -2.35 -18.85 -3.88
CA GLY A 327 -0.95 -18.74 -4.28
C GLY A 327 -0.56 -19.75 -5.34
N ALA A 328 -1.02 -21.00 -5.24
CA ALA A 328 -0.78 -22.03 -6.24
C ALA A 328 -1.43 -21.68 -7.60
N VAL A 329 -2.68 -21.21 -7.58
CA VAL A 329 -3.38 -20.77 -8.79
C VAL A 329 -2.66 -19.58 -9.43
N MET A 330 -2.30 -18.55 -8.63
CA MET A 330 -1.61 -17.36 -9.14
C MET A 330 -0.21 -17.67 -9.64
N CYS A 331 0.55 -18.55 -8.94
CA CYS A 331 1.86 -19.04 -9.38
C CYS A 331 1.74 -19.67 -10.77
N THR A 332 0.80 -20.59 -10.94
CA THR A 332 0.55 -21.29 -12.21
C THR A 332 0.15 -20.30 -13.31
N LEU A 333 -0.78 -19.42 -13.03
CA LEU A 333 -1.29 -18.43 -14.00
C LEU A 333 -0.17 -17.47 -14.46
N VAL A 334 0.59 -16.89 -13.54
CA VAL A 334 1.72 -16.00 -13.85
C VAL A 334 2.80 -16.74 -14.63
N PHE A 335 3.09 -18.01 -14.27
CA PHE A 335 4.08 -18.82 -14.98
C PHE A 335 3.69 -19.07 -16.44
N PHE A 336 2.45 -19.44 -16.71
CA PHE A 336 2.00 -19.69 -18.08
C PHE A 336 1.81 -18.40 -18.89
N LEU A 337 1.37 -17.32 -18.25
CA LEU A 337 1.17 -16.02 -18.91
C LEU A 337 2.47 -15.22 -19.13
N ARG A 338 3.64 -15.66 -18.61
CA ARG A 338 4.89 -14.89 -18.66
C ARG A 338 5.32 -14.48 -20.08
N ARG A 339 5.21 -15.38 -21.06
CA ARG A 339 5.56 -15.08 -22.46
C ARG A 339 4.50 -14.22 -23.15
N PRO A 340 3.20 -14.61 -23.18
CA PRO A 340 2.15 -13.78 -23.75
C PRO A 340 2.13 -12.35 -23.16
N PHE A 341 2.36 -12.20 -21.84
CA PHE A 341 2.37 -10.91 -21.21
C PHE A 341 3.59 -10.06 -21.62
N ALA A 342 4.79 -10.64 -21.61
CA ALA A 342 6.00 -9.94 -22.02
C ALA A 342 5.96 -9.54 -23.51
N SER A 343 5.31 -10.31 -24.39
CA SER A 343 5.19 -9.98 -25.81
C SER A 343 4.34 -8.74 -26.11
N LEU A 344 3.49 -8.31 -25.16
CA LEU A 344 2.70 -7.08 -25.32
C LEU A 344 3.56 -5.80 -25.32
N TYR A 345 4.81 -5.87 -24.84
CA TYR A 345 5.68 -4.70 -24.65
C TYR A 345 6.68 -4.46 -25.78
N HIS A 346 6.66 -5.29 -26.87
CA HIS A 346 7.55 -5.16 -28.03
C HIS A 346 9.03 -4.96 -27.64
N LEU A 347 9.53 -5.79 -26.72
CA LEU A 347 10.90 -5.75 -26.19
C LEU A 347 11.90 -6.34 -27.18
N ASN A 348 13.18 -5.92 -27.08
CA ASN A 348 14.29 -6.58 -27.79
C ASN A 348 14.44 -8.01 -27.25
N GLU A 349 15.06 -8.90 -28.03
CA GLU A 349 15.21 -10.34 -27.67
C GLU A 349 15.86 -10.56 -26.30
N ASP A 350 16.93 -9.84 -25.99
CA ASP A 350 17.63 -9.95 -24.70
C ASP A 350 16.74 -9.51 -23.52
N THR A 351 16.05 -8.38 -23.66
CA THR A 351 15.13 -7.88 -22.65
C THR A 351 13.93 -8.79 -22.48
N PHE A 352 13.37 -9.33 -23.56
CA PHE A 352 12.29 -10.30 -23.54
C PHE A 352 12.68 -11.58 -22.82
N ALA A 353 13.88 -12.12 -23.16
CA ALA A 353 14.42 -13.31 -22.51
C ALA A 353 14.64 -13.10 -21.01
N LEU A 354 15.20 -11.93 -20.63
CA LEU A 354 15.39 -11.57 -19.23
C LEU A 354 14.06 -11.40 -18.50
N ALA A 355 13.12 -10.61 -19.03
CA ALA A 355 11.80 -10.39 -18.43
C ALA A 355 11.05 -11.71 -18.21
N THR A 356 11.08 -12.61 -19.18
CA THR A 356 10.43 -13.94 -19.10
C THR A 356 11.05 -14.80 -17.98
N LYS A 357 12.39 -14.74 -17.80
CA LYS A 357 13.08 -15.41 -16.69
C LYS A 357 12.72 -14.78 -15.35
N MET A 358 12.69 -13.46 -15.27
CA MET A 358 12.33 -12.72 -14.04
C MET A 358 10.88 -13.00 -13.64
N ILE A 359 9.92 -12.98 -14.57
CA ILE A 359 8.53 -13.35 -14.30
C ILE A 359 8.42 -14.80 -13.83
N ALA A 360 9.22 -15.73 -14.38
CA ALA A 360 9.26 -17.11 -13.89
C ALA A 360 9.75 -17.18 -12.44
N ILE A 361 10.83 -16.45 -12.06
CA ILE A 361 11.30 -16.33 -10.68
C ILE A 361 10.17 -15.77 -9.79
N CYS A 362 9.48 -14.73 -10.24
CA CYS A 362 8.35 -14.14 -9.55
C CYS A 362 7.22 -15.14 -9.33
N SER A 363 6.89 -15.96 -10.33
CA SER A 363 5.82 -16.95 -10.21
C SER A 363 6.08 -17.92 -9.05
N PHE A 364 7.31 -18.44 -8.91
CA PHE A 364 7.67 -19.32 -7.80
C PHE A 364 7.67 -18.60 -6.46
N THR A 365 8.24 -17.40 -6.39
CA THR A 365 8.27 -16.61 -5.15
C THR A 365 6.89 -16.10 -4.75
N LEU A 366 5.93 -16.02 -5.68
CA LEU A 366 4.56 -15.59 -5.43
C LEU A 366 3.82 -16.51 -4.46
N LEU A 367 4.10 -17.82 -4.47
CA LEU A 367 3.53 -18.75 -3.50
C LEU A 367 3.93 -18.37 -2.07
N GLY A 368 5.23 -18.10 -1.86
CA GLY A 368 5.75 -17.61 -0.58
C GLY A 368 5.19 -16.25 -0.21
N THR A 369 5.09 -15.32 -1.19
CA THR A 369 4.50 -14.00 -1.02
C THR A 369 3.04 -14.09 -0.55
N THR A 370 2.24 -14.93 -1.19
CA THR A 370 0.83 -15.10 -0.88
C THR A 370 0.64 -15.69 0.52
N TYR A 371 1.42 -16.72 0.86
CA TYR A 371 1.33 -17.35 2.17
C TYR A 371 1.79 -16.40 3.30
N HIS A 372 2.94 -15.74 3.16
CA HIS A 372 3.38 -14.81 4.20
C HIS A 372 2.47 -13.59 4.31
N ALA A 373 1.89 -13.09 3.21
CA ALA A 373 0.90 -12.01 3.26
C ALA A 373 -0.33 -12.40 4.09
N SER A 374 -0.83 -13.66 3.93
CA SER A 374 -1.91 -14.15 4.76
C SER A 374 -1.55 -14.17 6.25
N CYS A 375 -0.33 -14.63 6.57
CA CYS A 375 0.13 -14.75 7.95
C CYS A 375 0.45 -13.39 8.57
N PHE A 376 1.25 -12.55 7.90
CA PHE A 376 1.72 -11.28 8.45
C PHE A 376 0.67 -10.18 8.37
N VAL A 377 0.13 -9.94 7.17
CA VAL A 377 -0.84 -8.86 6.96
C VAL A 377 -2.23 -9.27 7.44
N GLY A 378 -2.66 -10.50 7.14
CA GLY A 378 -3.99 -10.98 7.50
C GLY A 378 -4.11 -11.36 8.97
N ILE A 379 -3.29 -12.30 9.43
CA ILE A 379 -3.47 -12.94 10.74
C ILE A 379 -2.74 -12.17 11.84
N ASN A 380 -1.42 -12.00 11.73
CA ASN A 380 -0.62 -11.41 12.82
C ASN A 380 -0.98 -9.94 13.08
N ARG A 381 -1.15 -9.10 12.03
CA ARG A 381 -1.61 -7.71 12.22
C ARG A 381 -2.99 -7.68 12.85
N GLY A 382 -3.96 -8.46 12.34
CA GLY A 382 -5.30 -8.53 12.90
C GLY A 382 -5.33 -8.99 14.35
N ALA A 383 -4.45 -9.92 14.71
CA ALA A 383 -4.30 -10.42 16.08
C ALA A 383 -3.45 -9.49 16.99
N GLY A 384 -3.01 -8.31 16.53
CA GLY A 384 -2.27 -7.33 17.34
C GLY A 384 -0.76 -7.58 17.43
N ASP A 385 -0.18 -8.54 16.70
CA ASP A 385 1.25 -8.86 16.72
C ASP A 385 2.08 -8.05 15.70
N SER A 386 1.71 -6.79 15.50
CA SER A 386 2.29 -5.89 14.49
C SER A 386 3.81 -5.67 14.69
N ARG A 387 4.29 -5.63 15.94
CA ARG A 387 5.73 -5.45 16.23
C ARG A 387 6.58 -6.61 15.70
N PHE A 388 6.09 -7.85 15.83
CA PHE A 388 6.79 -9.01 15.29
C PHE A 388 6.91 -8.90 13.77
N VAL A 389 5.81 -8.57 13.08
CA VAL A 389 5.79 -8.38 11.62
C VAL A 389 6.79 -7.30 11.21
N MET A 390 6.77 -6.15 11.88
CA MET A 390 7.70 -5.05 11.63
C MET A 390 9.16 -5.49 11.74
N LEU A 391 9.52 -6.17 12.83
CA LEU A 391 10.90 -6.60 13.05
C LEU A 391 11.37 -7.60 12.00
N VAL A 392 10.54 -8.59 11.65
CA VAL A 392 10.89 -9.57 10.61
C VAL A 392 11.06 -8.89 9.26
N ASP A 393 10.15 -7.99 8.88
CA ASP A 393 10.23 -7.28 7.61
C ASP A 393 11.44 -6.34 7.55
N MET A 394 11.79 -5.67 8.66
CA MET A 394 13.00 -4.84 8.73
C MET A 394 14.27 -5.69 8.59
N ILE A 395 14.40 -6.77 9.35
CA ILE A 395 15.56 -7.66 9.27
C ILE A 395 15.71 -8.22 7.86
N CYS A 396 14.63 -8.74 7.27
CA CYS A 396 14.66 -9.30 5.94
C CYS A 396 15.03 -8.27 4.87
N GLY A 397 14.43 -7.08 4.92
CA GLY A 397 14.68 -6.02 3.94
C GLY A 397 16.11 -5.46 4.03
N TRP A 398 16.49 -5.02 5.24
CA TRP A 398 17.73 -4.27 5.43
C TRP A 398 19.00 -5.13 5.60
N LEU A 399 18.88 -6.29 6.24
CA LEU A 399 20.04 -7.14 6.54
C LEU A 399 20.20 -8.32 5.57
N VAL A 400 19.17 -8.67 4.81
CA VAL A 400 19.23 -9.80 3.88
C VAL A 400 19.10 -9.33 2.43
N VAL A 401 17.94 -8.76 2.08
CA VAL A 401 17.62 -8.44 0.67
C VAL A 401 18.55 -7.39 0.10
N LEU A 402 18.67 -6.23 0.74
CA LEU A 402 19.50 -5.13 0.22
C LEU A 402 20.98 -5.49 0.16
N PRO A 403 21.62 -6.01 1.24
CA PRO A 403 23.03 -6.36 1.17
C PRO A 403 23.32 -7.45 0.16
N LEU A 404 22.51 -8.52 0.13
CA LEU A 404 22.72 -9.62 -0.81
C LEU A 404 22.55 -9.17 -2.26
N SER A 405 21.56 -8.32 -2.55
CA SER A 405 21.35 -7.77 -3.89
C SER A 405 22.51 -6.86 -4.31
N ALA A 406 23.00 -6.03 -3.39
CA ALA A 406 24.16 -5.16 -3.66
C ALA A 406 25.44 -5.97 -3.87
N LEU A 407 25.70 -6.98 -3.04
CA LEU A 407 26.87 -7.87 -3.20
C LEU A 407 26.79 -8.64 -4.53
N ALA A 408 25.63 -9.19 -4.87
CA ALA A 408 25.44 -9.92 -6.12
C ALA A 408 25.63 -9.00 -7.35
N ALA A 409 25.21 -7.74 -7.27
CA ALA A 409 25.30 -6.77 -8.35
C ALA A 409 26.71 -6.18 -8.50
N PHE A 410 27.31 -5.68 -7.41
CA PHE A 410 28.50 -4.83 -7.48
C PHE A 410 29.82 -5.57 -7.14
N VAL A 411 29.74 -6.67 -6.39
CA VAL A 411 30.94 -7.42 -5.99
C VAL A 411 31.10 -8.69 -6.81
N PHE A 412 30.06 -9.50 -6.88
CA PHE A 412 30.12 -10.81 -7.55
C PHE A 412 29.75 -10.74 -9.03
N HIS A 413 29.16 -9.65 -9.50
CA HIS A 413 28.72 -9.46 -10.90
C HIS A 413 27.92 -10.66 -11.44
N TRP A 414 26.97 -11.14 -10.65
CA TRP A 414 26.15 -12.29 -11.02
C TRP A 414 25.27 -11.99 -12.25
N PRO A 415 24.78 -13.03 -12.96
CA PRO A 415 23.82 -12.84 -14.06
C PRO A 415 22.60 -12.05 -13.61
N LEU A 416 22.06 -11.16 -14.47
CA LEU A 416 20.97 -10.24 -14.14
C LEU A 416 19.74 -10.93 -13.48
N ALA A 417 19.37 -12.13 -13.96
CA ALA A 417 18.28 -12.90 -13.39
C ALA A 417 18.59 -13.37 -11.94
N ALA A 418 19.86 -13.68 -11.62
CA ALA A 418 20.26 -14.05 -10.27
C ALA A 418 20.28 -12.84 -9.33
N ILE A 419 20.73 -11.67 -9.79
CA ILE A 419 20.62 -10.41 -9.05
C ILE A 419 19.15 -10.13 -8.71
N TYR A 420 18.26 -10.28 -9.69
CA TYR A 420 16.81 -10.11 -9.46
C TYR A 420 16.26 -11.12 -8.44
N PHE A 421 16.69 -12.38 -8.50
CA PHE A 421 16.30 -13.38 -7.50
C PHE A 421 16.72 -12.97 -6.08
N CYS A 422 17.91 -12.38 -5.90
CA CYS A 422 18.37 -11.86 -4.61
C CYS A 422 17.43 -10.80 -4.05
N THR A 423 16.81 -9.95 -4.90
CA THR A 423 15.83 -8.95 -4.46
C THR A 423 14.53 -9.56 -3.91
N ARG A 424 14.31 -10.86 -4.13
CA ARG A 424 13.12 -11.60 -3.70
C ARG A 424 13.41 -12.80 -2.81
N ILE A 425 14.66 -12.96 -2.36
CA ILE A 425 15.10 -14.11 -1.57
C ILE A 425 14.32 -14.27 -0.26
N ASP A 426 13.88 -13.15 0.31
CA ASP A 426 13.07 -13.12 1.53
C ASP A 426 11.75 -13.89 1.38
N GLN A 427 11.18 -13.94 0.19
CA GLN A 427 9.95 -14.68 -0.11
C GLN A 427 10.14 -16.20 0.00
N CYS A 428 11.38 -16.68 -0.08
CA CYS A 428 11.71 -18.09 0.04
C CYS A 428 11.71 -18.60 1.48
N PHE A 429 11.91 -17.74 2.49
CA PHE A 429 12.00 -18.17 3.88
C PHE A 429 11.06 -17.43 4.86
N LYS A 430 10.52 -16.27 4.53
CA LYS A 430 9.55 -15.56 5.40
C LYS A 430 8.34 -16.42 5.75
N TRP A 431 7.88 -17.26 4.82
CA TRP A 431 6.76 -18.16 5.07
C TRP A 431 7.06 -19.20 6.16
N ILE A 432 8.33 -19.63 6.29
CA ILE A 432 8.77 -20.55 7.36
C ILE A 432 8.66 -19.85 8.70
N ILE A 433 9.16 -18.60 8.81
CA ILE A 433 9.08 -17.79 10.03
C ILE A 433 7.60 -17.58 10.42
N ALA A 434 6.76 -17.25 9.44
CA ALA A 434 5.34 -17.03 9.63
C ALA A 434 4.63 -18.30 10.14
N PHE A 435 4.94 -19.45 9.56
CA PHE A 435 4.37 -20.74 9.94
C PHE A 435 4.71 -21.11 11.38
N PHE A 436 5.99 -21.01 11.79
CA PHE A 436 6.39 -21.32 13.18
C PHE A 436 5.80 -20.31 14.17
N ARG A 437 5.66 -19.03 13.79
CA ARG A 437 5.02 -18.03 14.65
C ARG A 437 3.58 -18.40 14.98
N LEU A 438 2.82 -18.84 13.97
CA LEU A 438 1.39 -19.17 14.11
C LEU A 438 1.14 -20.51 14.84
N ARG A 439 2.11 -21.41 14.88
CA ARG A 439 2.02 -22.64 15.70
C ARG A 439 2.09 -22.36 17.21
N GLY A 440 2.76 -21.29 17.60
CA GLY A 440 2.81 -20.85 19.00
C GLY A 440 1.53 -20.12 19.43
N ASN A 441 1.46 -19.77 20.72
CA ASN A 441 0.32 -19.00 21.28
C ASN A 441 0.62 -17.50 21.40
N LYS A 442 1.86 -17.08 21.11
CA LYS A 442 2.34 -15.70 21.37
C LYS A 442 1.88 -14.65 20.36
N TRP A 443 1.24 -15.05 19.26
CA TRP A 443 0.78 -14.16 18.21
C TRP A 443 -0.59 -13.54 18.48
N ILE A 444 -1.44 -14.18 19.32
CA ILE A 444 -2.75 -13.63 19.66
C ILE A 444 -2.58 -12.62 20.79
N LYS A 445 -2.73 -11.35 20.46
CA LYS A 445 -2.63 -10.23 21.41
C LYS A 445 -3.92 -9.44 21.40
N ASN A 446 -4.68 -9.55 22.49
CA ASN A 446 -5.83 -8.68 22.65
C ASN A 446 -5.36 -7.29 23.05
N VAL A 447 -5.60 -6.32 22.15
CA VAL A 447 -5.18 -4.91 22.35
C VAL A 447 -6.27 -4.07 23.03
N THR A 448 -7.45 -4.67 23.29
CA THR A 448 -8.56 -3.97 23.94
C THR A 448 -8.31 -3.83 25.45
N ARG A 449 -8.45 -2.63 25.97
CA ARG A 449 -8.34 -2.38 27.43
C ARG A 449 -9.53 -2.96 28.17
N SER A 450 -9.29 -3.46 29.39
CA SER A 450 -10.36 -3.83 30.34
C SER A 450 -11.07 -2.59 30.88
N ASP A 451 -12.33 -2.75 31.30
CA ASP A 451 -13.14 -1.60 31.77
C ASP A 451 -12.66 -1.06 33.13
N GLN A 452 -11.81 -1.81 33.85
CA GLN A 452 -11.23 -1.40 35.13
C GLN A 452 -10.06 -0.40 35.03
N ALA A 453 -9.54 -0.09 33.83
CA ALA A 453 -8.42 0.87 33.63
C ALA A 453 -8.89 2.27 33.23
N ALA A 454 -10.16 2.60 33.42
CA ALA A 454 -10.77 3.89 33.07
C ALA A 454 -11.17 4.73 34.29
N SER A 455 -10.69 4.36 35.48
CA SER A 455 -10.85 5.15 36.73
C SER A 455 -9.56 5.85 37.12
#